data_25919df0ca9dfa27446d2941d0d29455
#
_entry.id   25919df0ca9dfa27446d2941d0d29455
#
_cell.length_a   1.000
_cell.length_b   1.000
_cell.length_c   1.000
_cell.angle_alpha   90.00
_cell.angle_beta   90.00
_cell.angle_gamma   90.00
#
_symmetry.space_group_name_H-M   'P 1'
#
loop_
_entity.id
_entity.type
_entity.pdbx_description
1 polymer ?
#
loop_
_entity_poly.entity_id
_entity_poly.type
_entity_poly.pdbx_seq_one_letter_code
_entity_poly.pdbx_strand_id
1 'polypeptide(L)'
;MARHHIALDPGADIAGFRDAARRLLASQIPPDDVTWDAQGSTSLFGEDVAANAAACMLPRGVVEMIQDVVCHRDSQRYALCYALLWRVQQGERALLEVASDPLVHRLLMLRKAVRRDIHKMHAFLRFREAGAGRFVAWYEPAHFILEPVTRFFV
;
A
#
# COMPACT_ATOMS: atom_id res chain seq x y z
N MET A 1 4.65 14.44 -22.72
CA MET A 1 3.81 13.89 -21.64
C MET A 1 4.47 14.23 -20.32
N ALA A 2 3.77 14.96 -19.49
CA ALA A 2 4.24 15.25 -18.14
C ALA A 2 4.14 13.96 -17.32
N ARG A 3 5.26 13.39 -16.92
CA ARG A 3 5.30 12.25 -15.99
C ARG A 3 5.31 12.79 -14.57
N HIS A 4 4.31 12.38 -13.81
CA HIS A 4 4.22 12.74 -12.40
C HIS A 4 5.09 11.78 -11.59
N HIS A 5 6.01 12.33 -10.82
CA HIS A 5 6.88 11.56 -9.94
C HIS A 5 6.42 11.75 -8.50
N ILE A 6 6.05 10.67 -7.85
CA ILE A 6 5.58 10.65 -6.47
C ILE A 6 6.62 9.99 -5.58
N ALA A 7 7.19 10.77 -4.67
CA ALA A 7 8.09 10.27 -3.63
C ALA A 7 7.29 9.91 -2.37
N LEU A 8 7.49 8.72 -1.85
CA LEU A 8 6.88 8.21 -0.62
C LEU A 8 7.97 7.82 0.38
N ASP A 9 7.61 7.79 1.65
CA ASP A 9 8.52 7.36 2.71
C ASP A 9 8.88 5.87 2.55
N PRO A 10 10.09 5.47 2.99
CA PRO A 10 10.49 4.08 2.99
C PRO A 10 9.51 3.20 3.79
N GLY A 11 9.34 1.97 3.38
CA GLY A 11 8.42 1.03 4.00
C GLY A 11 7.01 1.14 3.43
N ALA A 12 6.00 0.94 4.28
CA ALA A 12 4.58 1.00 3.91
C ALA A 12 4.01 2.38 4.25
N ASP A 13 4.10 3.32 3.33
CA ASP A 13 3.55 4.67 3.48
C ASP A 13 2.11 4.75 2.94
N ILE A 14 1.16 4.23 3.70
CA ILE A 14 -0.27 4.22 3.32
C ILE A 14 -0.82 5.66 3.27
N ALA A 15 -0.47 6.51 4.22
CA ALA A 15 -0.99 7.88 4.29
C ALA A 15 -0.50 8.72 3.10
N GLY A 16 0.79 8.69 2.80
CA GLY A 16 1.36 9.37 1.64
C GLY A 16 0.80 8.87 0.33
N PHE A 17 0.63 7.55 0.18
CA PHE A 17 -0.01 6.95 -0.99
C PHE A 17 -1.46 7.44 -1.16
N ARG A 18 -2.27 7.44 -0.10
CA ARG A 18 -3.68 7.89 -0.16
C ARG A 18 -3.79 9.35 -0.59
N ASP A 19 -2.96 10.21 -0.04
CA ASP A 19 -2.97 11.64 -0.36
C ASP A 19 -2.55 11.89 -1.81
N ALA A 20 -1.50 11.24 -2.27
CA ALA A 20 -1.06 11.32 -3.66
C ALA A 20 -2.10 10.75 -4.63
N ALA A 21 -2.64 9.56 -4.35
CA ALA A 21 -3.64 8.93 -5.19
C ALA A 21 -4.90 9.78 -5.33
N ARG A 22 -5.39 10.40 -4.25
CA ARG A 22 -6.55 11.30 -4.31
C ARG A 22 -6.30 12.48 -5.26
N ARG A 23 -5.14 13.13 -5.16
CA ARG A 23 -4.77 14.25 -6.02
C ARG A 23 -4.68 13.84 -7.48
N LEU A 24 -4.01 12.73 -7.76
CA LEU A 24 -3.86 12.20 -9.11
C LEU A 24 -5.21 11.82 -9.74
N LEU A 25 -6.09 11.16 -8.98
CA LEU A 25 -7.43 10.80 -9.45
C LEU A 25 -8.30 12.05 -9.70
N ALA A 26 -8.25 13.04 -8.82
CA ALA A 26 -8.97 14.30 -9.01
C ALA A 26 -8.53 15.04 -10.27
N SER A 27 -7.25 14.95 -10.62
CA SER A 27 -6.67 15.53 -11.85
C SER A 27 -6.79 14.61 -13.07
N GLN A 28 -7.45 13.48 -12.96
CA GLN A 28 -7.64 12.50 -14.05
C GLN A 28 -6.32 12.03 -14.68
N ILE A 29 -5.29 11.82 -13.88
CA ILE A 29 -3.97 11.38 -14.34
C ILE A 29 -3.95 9.86 -14.43
N PRO A 30 -3.73 9.27 -15.63
CA PRO A 30 -3.71 7.82 -15.78
C PRO A 30 -2.46 7.18 -15.15
N PRO A 31 -2.53 5.89 -14.77
CA PRO A 31 -1.41 5.18 -14.14
C PRO A 31 -0.09 5.21 -14.93
N ASP A 32 -0.16 5.20 -16.26
CA ASP A 32 1.01 5.19 -17.14
C ASP A 32 1.82 6.50 -17.07
N ASP A 33 1.20 7.59 -16.62
CA ASP A 33 1.86 8.89 -16.47
C ASP A 33 2.42 9.11 -15.06
N VAL A 34 2.35 8.11 -14.16
CA VAL A 34 2.78 8.23 -12.78
C VAL A 34 3.94 7.27 -12.50
N THR A 35 5.00 7.80 -11.88
CA THR A 35 6.12 7.02 -11.34
C THR A 35 6.12 7.13 -9.81
N TRP A 36 6.17 5.99 -9.15
CA TRP A 36 6.20 5.88 -7.69
C TRP A 36 7.60 5.54 -7.20
N ASP A 37 8.14 6.34 -6.28
CA ASP A 37 9.41 6.10 -5.62
C ASP A 37 9.21 5.99 -4.11
N ALA A 38 9.58 4.85 -3.55
CA ALA A 38 9.46 4.52 -2.13
C ALA A 38 10.80 4.59 -1.37
N GLN A 39 11.82 5.23 -1.95
CA GLN A 39 13.15 5.31 -1.33
C GLN A 39 13.42 6.63 -0.59
N GLY A 40 12.40 7.48 -0.46
CA GLY A 40 12.54 8.75 0.25
C GLY A 40 13.44 9.77 -0.47
N SER A 41 13.64 9.61 -1.78
CA SER A 41 14.33 10.64 -2.55
C SER A 41 13.43 11.85 -2.66
N THR A 42 13.89 12.96 -2.13
CA THR A 42 13.21 14.26 -2.26
C THR A 42 13.22 14.63 -3.75
N SER A 43 12.11 14.41 -4.43
CA SER A 43 11.98 14.89 -5.79
C SER A 43 11.95 16.42 -5.78
N LEU A 44 12.95 17.05 -6.36
CA LEU A 44 13.03 18.52 -6.52
C LEU A 44 12.05 19.05 -7.57
N PHE A 45 11.28 18.17 -8.21
CA PHE A 45 10.32 18.51 -9.28
C PHE A 45 8.97 17.81 -9.05
N GLY A 46 8.26 18.23 -8.01
CA GLY A 46 6.85 17.89 -7.82
C GLY A 46 6.00 19.08 -8.22
N GLU A 47 5.27 19.03 -9.32
CA GLU A 47 4.16 19.94 -9.52
C GLU A 47 3.14 19.69 -8.41
N ASP A 48 2.83 20.72 -7.63
CA ASP A 48 1.75 20.70 -6.63
C ASP A 48 0.42 20.53 -7.36
N VAL A 49 -0.06 19.30 -7.41
CA VAL A 49 -1.42 19.01 -7.88
C VAL A 49 -2.39 19.51 -6.80
N ALA A 50 -3.26 20.44 -7.16
CA ALA A 50 -4.17 21.12 -6.24
C ALA A 50 -4.98 20.15 -5.36
N ALA A 51 -5.03 20.48 -4.07
CA ALA A 51 -5.62 19.66 -3.01
C ALA A 51 -7.16 19.77 -2.94
N ASN A 52 -7.88 19.49 -4.02
CA ASN A 52 -9.35 19.49 -3.98
C ASN A 52 -9.88 18.10 -4.35
N ALA A 53 -9.68 17.14 -3.45
CA ALA A 53 -10.12 15.78 -3.66
C ALA A 53 -11.51 15.57 -3.04
N ALA A 54 -12.53 15.45 -3.90
CA ALA A 54 -13.82 14.93 -3.49
C ALA A 54 -13.65 13.52 -2.86
N ALA A 55 -14.35 13.26 -1.77
CA ALA A 55 -14.33 11.96 -1.11
C ALA A 55 -14.85 10.89 -2.09
N CYS A 56 -13.96 10.06 -2.62
CA CYS A 56 -14.35 8.93 -3.45
C CYS A 56 -14.76 7.78 -2.52
N MET A 57 -16.02 7.35 -2.60
CA MET A 57 -16.49 6.17 -1.90
C MET A 57 -15.99 4.90 -2.61
N LEU A 58 -14.95 4.30 -2.05
CA LEU A 58 -14.38 3.06 -2.55
C LEU A 58 -15.07 1.84 -1.94
N PRO A 59 -15.24 0.73 -2.68
CA PRO A 59 -15.63 -0.53 -2.09
C PRO A 59 -14.67 -0.95 -0.97
N ARG A 60 -15.21 -1.49 0.12
CA ARG A 60 -14.41 -1.91 1.28
C ARG A 60 -13.28 -2.88 0.90
N GLY A 61 -13.57 -3.85 0.01
CA GLY A 61 -12.57 -4.81 -0.47
C GLY A 61 -11.38 -4.16 -1.19
N VAL A 62 -11.61 -3.05 -1.89
CA VAL A 62 -10.53 -2.26 -2.54
C VAL A 62 -9.64 -1.63 -1.49
N VAL A 63 -10.21 -1.03 -0.45
CA VAL A 63 -9.45 -0.41 0.64
C VAL A 63 -8.60 -1.46 1.38
N GLU A 64 -9.19 -2.60 1.72
CA GLU A 64 -8.48 -3.71 2.38
C GLU A 64 -7.36 -4.27 1.51
N MET A 65 -7.59 -4.43 0.21
CA MET A 65 -6.56 -4.88 -0.74
C MET A 65 -5.36 -3.93 -0.74
N ILE A 66 -5.60 -2.64 -0.81
CA ILE A 66 -4.54 -1.61 -0.83
C ILE A 66 -3.76 -1.62 0.48
N GLN A 67 -4.43 -1.70 1.63
CA GLN A 67 -3.78 -1.75 2.94
C GLN A 67 -2.82 -2.94 3.05
N ASP A 68 -3.23 -4.10 2.56
CA ASP A 68 -2.38 -5.30 2.56
C ASP A 68 -1.22 -5.18 1.56
N VAL A 69 -1.50 -4.79 0.32
CA VAL A 69 -0.51 -4.77 -0.77
C VAL A 69 0.57 -3.72 -0.55
N VAL A 70 0.24 -2.57 0.04
CA VAL A 70 1.24 -1.52 0.36
C VAL A 70 2.31 -2.02 1.33
N CYS A 71 1.99 -3.01 2.16
CA CYS A 71 2.96 -3.65 3.06
C CYS A 71 3.96 -4.57 2.34
N HIS A 72 3.71 -4.95 1.09
CA HIS A 72 4.60 -5.82 0.32
C HIS A 72 5.88 -5.10 -0.09
N ARG A 73 7.01 -5.80 -0.19
CA ARG A 73 8.30 -5.22 -0.61
C ARG A 73 8.45 -4.98 -2.12
N ASP A 74 7.52 -5.48 -2.94
CA ASP A 74 7.56 -5.28 -4.39
C ASP A 74 7.59 -3.77 -4.71
N SER A 75 8.56 -3.35 -5.53
CA SER A 75 8.72 -1.95 -5.94
C SER A 75 7.52 -1.42 -6.73
N GLN A 76 6.74 -2.30 -7.35
CA GLN A 76 5.54 -1.95 -8.12
C GLN A 76 4.26 -1.88 -7.30
N ARG A 77 4.31 -2.14 -5.99
CA ARG A 77 3.12 -2.21 -5.13
C ARG A 77 2.21 -0.98 -5.22
N TYR A 78 2.79 0.22 -5.22
CA TYR A 78 2.03 1.46 -5.32
C TYR A 78 1.44 1.67 -6.71
N ALA A 79 2.19 1.38 -7.78
CA ALA A 79 1.70 1.45 -9.15
C ALA A 79 0.52 0.50 -9.37
N LEU A 80 0.59 -0.72 -8.84
CA LEU A 80 -0.50 -1.71 -8.91
C LEU A 80 -1.74 -1.24 -8.13
N CYS A 81 -1.56 -0.70 -6.94
CA CYS A 81 -2.64 -0.13 -6.15
C CYS A 81 -3.30 1.06 -6.85
N TYR A 82 -2.50 1.93 -7.46
CA TYR A 82 -3.04 3.07 -8.20
C TYR A 82 -3.80 2.63 -9.46
N ALA A 83 -3.29 1.63 -10.18
CA ALA A 83 -4.01 1.05 -11.32
C ALA A 83 -5.38 0.45 -10.90
N LEU A 84 -5.45 -0.19 -9.73
CA LEU A 84 -6.71 -0.67 -9.18
C LEU A 84 -7.68 0.49 -8.91
N LEU A 85 -7.23 1.54 -8.23
CA LEU A 85 -8.04 2.72 -7.93
C LEU A 85 -8.55 3.40 -9.19
N TRP A 86 -7.68 3.57 -10.18
CA TRP A 86 -8.02 4.15 -11.46
C TRP A 86 -9.15 3.40 -12.14
N ARG A 87 -9.02 2.08 -12.32
CA ARG A 87 -10.03 1.25 -12.97
C ARG A 87 -11.36 1.23 -12.21
N VAL A 88 -11.32 1.16 -10.88
CA VAL A 88 -12.53 1.24 -10.05
C VAL A 88 -13.24 2.58 -10.23
N GLN A 89 -12.49 3.68 -10.29
CA GLN A 89 -13.05 5.02 -10.53
C GLN A 89 -13.61 5.17 -11.94
N GLN A 90 -13.04 4.49 -12.94
CA GLN A 90 -13.56 4.48 -14.31
C GLN A 90 -14.84 3.62 -14.47
N GLY A 91 -15.33 3.02 -13.40
CA GLY A 91 -16.59 2.28 -13.38
C GLY A 91 -16.47 0.78 -13.12
N GLU A 92 -15.28 0.21 -13.04
CA GLU A 92 -15.07 -1.22 -12.77
C GLU A 92 -15.16 -1.51 -11.25
N ARG A 93 -16.28 -1.20 -10.62
CA ARG A 93 -16.42 -1.31 -9.15
C ARG A 93 -16.33 -2.72 -8.61
N ALA A 94 -16.68 -3.72 -9.41
CA ALA A 94 -16.60 -5.15 -9.07
C ALA A 94 -15.31 -5.81 -9.59
N LEU A 95 -14.28 -5.03 -9.94
CA LEU A 95 -13.04 -5.52 -10.54
C LEU A 95 -12.39 -6.64 -9.71
N LEU A 96 -12.38 -6.54 -8.39
CA LEU A 96 -11.77 -7.54 -7.50
C LEU A 96 -12.47 -8.91 -7.53
N GLU A 97 -13.70 -8.99 -8.05
CA GLU A 97 -14.42 -10.26 -8.23
C GLU A 97 -13.93 -11.02 -9.47
N VAL A 98 -13.17 -10.37 -10.36
CA VAL A 98 -12.64 -10.96 -11.59
C VAL A 98 -11.23 -11.50 -11.34
N ALA A 99 -11.13 -12.68 -10.72
CA ALA A 99 -9.84 -13.29 -10.36
C ALA A 99 -8.93 -13.59 -11.56
N SER A 100 -9.49 -13.73 -12.76
CA SER A 100 -8.75 -13.94 -14.01
C SER A 100 -8.13 -12.67 -14.59
N ASP A 101 -8.52 -11.48 -14.12
CA ASP A 101 -7.90 -10.24 -14.52
C ASP A 101 -6.43 -10.20 -14.09
N PRO A 102 -5.47 -9.87 -14.98
CA PRO A 102 -4.04 -9.89 -14.65
C PRO A 102 -3.66 -8.99 -13.49
N LEU A 103 -4.26 -7.80 -13.39
CA LEU A 103 -4.02 -6.88 -12.27
C LEU A 103 -4.53 -7.47 -10.96
N VAL A 104 -5.74 -7.99 -10.95
CA VAL A 104 -6.36 -8.62 -9.77
C VAL A 104 -5.57 -9.83 -9.33
N HIS A 105 -5.16 -10.68 -10.26
CA HIS A 105 -4.31 -11.84 -9.96
C HIS A 105 -3.01 -11.42 -9.28
N ARG A 106 -2.33 -10.41 -9.82
CA ARG A 106 -1.09 -9.89 -9.24
C ARG A 106 -1.30 -9.35 -7.81
N LEU A 107 -2.34 -8.55 -7.61
CA LEU A 107 -2.69 -8.00 -6.30
C LEU A 107 -3.01 -9.10 -5.29
N LEU A 108 -3.75 -10.15 -5.69
CA LEU A 108 -4.06 -11.29 -4.84
C LEU A 108 -2.80 -12.05 -4.41
N MET A 109 -1.83 -12.21 -5.30
CA MET A 109 -0.55 -12.86 -4.99
C MET A 109 0.26 -12.06 -3.97
N LEU A 110 0.34 -10.73 -4.14
CA LEU A 110 1.03 -9.87 -3.19
C LEU A 110 0.34 -9.88 -1.83
N ARG A 111 -0.99 -9.76 -1.79
CA ARG A 111 -1.77 -9.83 -0.55
C ARG A 111 -1.57 -11.15 0.19
N LYS A 112 -1.58 -12.27 -0.54
CA LYS A 112 -1.34 -13.59 0.04
C LYS A 112 0.03 -13.69 0.71
N ALA A 113 1.07 -13.13 0.09
CA ALA A 113 2.42 -13.11 0.64
C ALA A 113 2.49 -12.29 1.95
N VAL A 114 1.87 -11.10 1.96
CA VAL A 114 1.81 -10.25 3.16
C VAL A 114 1.05 -10.94 4.29
N ARG A 115 -0.12 -11.49 4.02
CA ARG A 115 -0.93 -12.18 5.04
C ARG A 115 -0.24 -13.43 5.59
N ARG A 116 0.49 -14.15 4.76
CA ARG A 116 1.32 -15.27 5.22
C ARG A 116 2.41 -14.81 6.18
N ASP A 117 3.07 -13.69 5.88
CA ASP A 117 4.12 -13.13 6.73
C ASP A 117 3.57 -12.67 8.09
N ILE A 118 2.43 -11.99 8.08
CA ILE A 118 1.69 -11.61 9.30
C ILE A 118 1.34 -12.85 10.13
N HIS A 119 0.80 -13.88 9.49
CA HIS A 119 0.45 -15.13 10.18
C HIS A 119 1.68 -15.80 10.81
N LYS A 120 2.80 -15.84 10.10
CA LYS A 120 4.06 -16.38 10.63
C LYS A 120 4.55 -15.58 11.84
N MET A 121 4.46 -14.26 11.79
CA MET A 121 4.86 -13.41 12.90
C MET A 121 4.00 -13.68 14.15
N HIS A 122 2.68 -13.78 14.01
CA HIS A 122 1.79 -14.14 15.10
C HIS A 122 2.10 -15.52 15.69
N ALA A 123 2.44 -16.49 14.85
CA ALA A 123 2.70 -17.86 15.28
C ALA A 123 4.06 -18.05 15.93
N PHE A 124 5.10 -17.34 15.49
CA PHE A 124 6.49 -17.61 15.84
C PHE A 124 7.16 -16.55 16.72
N LEU A 125 6.58 -15.35 16.85
CA LEU A 125 7.13 -14.33 17.73
C LEU A 125 7.08 -14.79 19.18
N ARG A 126 8.21 -14.73 19.87
CA ARG A 126 8.33 -15.10 21.29
C ARG A 126 8.92 -13.93 22.06
N PHE A 127 8.20 -13.49 23.08
CA PHE A 127 8.66 -12.46 23.98
C PHE A 127 9.46 -13.09 25.14
N ARG A 128 10.56 -12.42 25.51
CA ARG A 128 11.34 -12.75 26.70
C ARG A 128 11.33 -11.55 27.65
N GLU A 129 11.17 -11.80 28.92
CA GLU A 129 11.29 -10.75 29.92
C GLU A 129 12.76 -10.31 30.04
N ALA A 130 12.97 -9.00 29.89
CA ALA A 130 14.30 -8.37 29.95
C ALA A 130 14.51 -7.58 31.24
N GLY A 131 13.69 -7.85 32.28
CA GLY A 131 13.70 -7.19 33.56
C GLY A 131 12.83 -5.93 33.66
N ALA A 132 12.42 -5.57 34.88
CA ALA A 132 11.56 -4.41 35.17
C ALA A 132 10.23 -4.38 34.41
N GLY A 133 9.62 -5.55 34.14
CA GLY A 133 8.35 -5.65 33.41
C GLY A 133 8.45 -5.37 31.93
N ARG A 134 9.66 -5.31 31.37
CA ARG A 134 9.88 -5.13 29.94
C ARG A 134 10.01 -6.48 29.24
N PHE A 135 9.34 -6.61 28.08
CA PHE A 135 9.40 -7.79 27.23
C PHE A 135 10.04 -7.45 25.89
N VAL A 136 10.94 -8.30 25.43
CA VAL A 136 11.66 -8.14 24.16
C VAL A 136 11.45 -9.36 23.31
N ALA A 137 11.23 -9.15 22.01
CA ALA A 137 11.15 -10.20 21.02
C ALA A 137 11.95 -9.81 19.79
N TRP A 138 12.47 -10.79 19.09
CA TRP A 138 13.15 -10.61 17.82
C TRP A 138 12.37 -11.37 16.73
N TYR A 139 12.09 -10.67 15.65
CA TYR A 139 11.51 -11.26 14.44
C TYR A 139 11.93 -10.42 13.22
N GLU A 140 12.31 -11.07 12.14
CA GLU A 140 12.66 -10.43 10.88
C GLU A 140 11.60 -10.77 9.82
N PRO A 141 10.60 -9.88 9.61
CA PRO A 141 9.57 -10.09 8.61
C PRO A 141 10.11 -9.92 7.20
N ALA A 142 9.52 -10.66 6.24
CA ALA A 142 9.85 -10.51 4.83
C ALA A 142 9.28 -9.23 4.21
N HIS A 143 8.19 -8.70 4.78
CA HIS A 143 7.46 -7.52 4.29
C HIS A 143 7.35 -6.44 5.38
N PHE A 144 6.80 -5.26 5.01
CA PHE A 144 6.64 -4.12 5.93
C PHE A 144 5.40 -4.27 6.81
N ILE A 145 5.41 -5.24 7.72
CA ILE A 145 4.23 -5.66 8.50
C ILE A 145 4.28 -5.26 9.99
N LEU A 146 5.33 -4.59 10.44
CA LEU A 146 5.48 -4.28 11.87
C LEU A 146 4.30 -3.47 12.40
N GLU A 147 3.92 -2.39 11.70
CA GLU A 147 2.83 -1.52 12.14
C GLU A 147 1.47 -2.24 12.22
N PRO A 148 1.00 -2.94 11.18
CA PRO A 148 -0.28 -3.65 11.27
C PRO A 148 -0.29 -4.76 12.32
N VAL A 149 0.86 -5.40 12.59
CA VAL A 149 0.97 -6.48 13.58
C VAL A 149 1.07 -5.96 15.01
N THR A 150 1.60 -4.77 15.21
CA THR A 150 1.77 -4.20 16.56
C THR A 150 0.45 -4.16 17.33
N ARG A 151 -0.66 -3.87 16.67
CA ARG A 151 -2.00 -3.82 17.29
C ARG A 151 -2.47 -5.16 17.85
N PHE A 152 -1.90 -6.27 17.40
CA PHE A 152 -2.22 -7.59 17.93
C PHE A 152 -1.54 -7.86 19.27
N PHE A 153 -0.38 -7.26 19.50
CA PHE A 153 0.45 -7.51 20.69
C PHE A 153 0.33 -6.44 21.79
N VAL A 154 -0.45 -5.39 21.58
CA VAL A 154 -0.64 -4.27 22.54
C VAL A 154 -2.01 -4.32 23.18
#